data_e4e29a136e7af8fb4911e3e0da24c4f1
#
_entry.id   e4e29a136e7af8fb4911e3e0da24c4f1
#
_cell.length_a   1.000
_cell.length_b   1.000
_cell.length_c   1.000
_cell.angle_alpha   90.00
_cell.angle_beta   90.00
_cell.angle_gamma   90.00
#
_symmetry.space_group_name_H-M   'P 1'
#
loop_
_entity.id
_entity.type
_entity.pdbx_description
1 polymer ?
#
loop_
_entity_poly.entity_id
_entity_poly.type
_entity_poly.pdbx_seq_one_letter_code
_entity_poly.pdbx_strand_id
1 'polypeptide(L)'
;MKHNFLKSLTIPALAAIFFATGCTKKIDDAFANPNAQTKQPVEQLLPGIISNMAIQHSANGTLYGPQNDGLYFGRYVQFWATNGTGNQYDQMGDNFINRSDVLGSIWAMHYYGMGANISRIIEWGTEEKKWDYVGVAQAVRAWGWMTLTDVHDDVILREAFRPEQLVFKYDPQPDVYEEVKRLCHAALANLSKTGDGVNPANLAISDRYGNGGDINKWKRFTYGVLARTFNRVTNKSIYQPDSVIFYANLAMQNNSENTTITWSNTGGTGTYSFWSPFRGNIGALRQSKFIADLMSGLNGQFPTGNVDPRAPYIIRENPNGTYKGIRPNKGSDLLTSVNDRPDNFWGDAFSITAAPGSDNAARYIFKNAPIFPIMTAAEIQFLKAEAMLRKGDKAGALTAYKKGIELNFQELRTNYEVSVPAARRMTDAQRDAYLNNSLVVPAAADLTLSHIMMQKYISMYGWGVTEVWVDMRRYHYTDLDPTTGQQVYRDFAPPTGIDLYTNNLGKWIYRVRPRYNSEYLYNVDELNRLGAFAPDYITKECWFSKP
;
A
#
# COMPACT_ATOMS: atom_id res chain seq x y z
N MET A 1 -57.56 -22.99 -65.16
CA MET A 1 -57.55 -22.88 -63.64
C MET A 1 -56.20 -23.15 -62.96
N LYS A 2 -55.05 -23.27 -63.63
CA LYS A 2 -53.73 -23.55 -63.04
C LYS A 2 -52.82 -22.33 -62.87
N HIS A 3 -53.14 -21.19 -63.48
CA HIS A 3 -52.25 -19.99 -63.40
C HIS A 3 -52.54 -18.97 -62.31
N ASN A 4 -53.71 -19.06 -61.68
CA ASN A 4 -54.11 -18.13 -60.63
C ASN A 4 -53.72 -18.61 -59.21
N PHE A 5 -53.36 -19.88 -59.03
CA PHE A 5 -52.99 -20.43 -57.72
C PHE A 5 -51.56 -20.11 -57.35
N LEU A 6 -50.65 -19.95 -58.34
CA LEU A 6 -49.24 -19.55 -58.04
C LEU A 6 -49.07 -18.05 -57.64
N LYS A 7 -49.96 -17.18 -58.12
CA LYS A 7 -49.90 -15.76 -57.78
C LYS A 7 -50.47 -15.45 -56.42
N SER A 8 -51.32 -16.31 -55.88
CA SER A 8 -51.88 -16.09 -54.51
C SER A 8 -50.98 -16.63 -53.39
N LEU A 9 -49.98 -17.47 -53.69
CA LEU A 9 -49.00 -17.96 -52.69
C LEU A 9 -47.74 -17.12 -52.59
N THR A 10 -47.40 -16.36 -53.64
CA THR A 10 -46.17 -15.52 -53.64
C THR A 10 -46.31 -14.24 -52.86
N ILE A 11 -47.49 -13.67 -52.74
CA ILE A 11 -47.74 -12.43 -51.99
C ILE A 11 -47.69 -12.65 -50.46
N PRO A 12 -48.30 -13.68 -49.88
CA PRO A 12 -48.17 -13.94 -48.44
C PRO A 12 -46.76 -14.43 -48.04
N ALA A 13 -45.99 -15.10 -48.92
CA ALA A 13 -44.61 -15.50 -48.63
C ALA A 13 -43.64 -14.29 -48.63
N LEU A 14 -43.81 -13.32 -49.53
CA LEU A 14 -43.03 -12.06 -49.50
C LEU A 14 -43.38 -11.19 -48.28
N ALA A 15 -44.66 -11.12 -47.91
CA ALA A 15 -45.09 -10.39 -46.71
C ALA A 15 -44.53 -11.01 -45.41
N ALA A 16 -44.47 -12.35 -45.32
CA ALA A 16 -43.89 -13.05 -44.18
C ALA A 16 -42.38 -12.82 -44.03
N ILE A 17 -41.63 -12.66 -45.12
CA ILE A 17 -40.19 -12.34 -45.10
C ILE A 17 -39.94 -10.89 -44.64
N PHE A 18 -40.79 -9.95 -45.02
CA PHE A 18 -40.70 -8.57 -44.57
C PHE A 18 -41.03 -8.37 -43.09
N PHE A 19 -41.93 -9.20 -42.52
CA PHE A 19 -42.24 -9.16 -41.08
C PHE A 19 -41.17 -9.81 -40.22
N ALA A 20 -40.42 -10.80 -40.72
CA ALA A 20 -39.36 -11.49 -39.98
C ALA A 20 -38.10 -10.60 -39.77
N THR A 21 -37.76 -9.76 -40.75
CA THR A 21 -36.59 -8.85 -40.62
C THR A 21 -36.86 -7.60 -39.81
N GLY A 22 -38.14 -7.20 -39.67
CA GLY A 22 -38.50 -6.04 -38.84
C GLY A 22 -38.64 -6.34 -37.35
N CYS A 23 -38.89 -7.59 -36.99
CA CYS A 23 -39.03 -7.99 -35.58
C CYS A 23 -37.69 -8.22 -34.89
N THR A 24 -36.67 -8.73 -35.58
CA THR A 24 -35.34 -8.92 -34.98
C THR A 24 -34.70 -7.62 -34.60
N LYS A 25 -34.75 -6.61 -35.45
CA LYS A 25 -34.16 -5.29 -35.14
C LYS A 25 -34.87 -4.59 -33.98
N LYS A 26 -36.19 -4.70 -33.85
CA LYS A 26 -36.94 -4.16 -32.71
C LYS A 26 -36.72 -4.96 -31.42
N ILE A 27 -36.44 -6.25 -31.53
CA ILE A 27 -36.09 -7.10 -30.39
C ILE A 27 -34.67 -6.77 -29.94
N ASP A 28 -33.73 -6.64 -30.85
CA ASP A 28 -32.34 -6.25 -30.54
C ASP A 28 -32.28 -4.82 -29.94
N ASP A 29 -33.07 -3.89 -30.47
CA ASP A 29 -33.20 -2.54 -29.90
C ASP A 29 -33.90 -2.53 -28.52
N ALA A 30 -34.84 -3.46 -28.28
CA ALA A 30 -35.53 -3.59 -26.98
C ALA A 30 -34.69 -4.33 -25.93
N PHE A 31 -33.78 -5.21 -26.37
CA PHE A 31 -32.77 -5.85 -25.51
C PHE A 31 -31.49 -5.05 -25.37
N ALA A 32 -31.27 -3.99 -26.15
CA ALA A 32 -30.22 -3.01 -25.90
C ALA A 32 -30.50 -2.43 -24.51
N ASN A 33 -29.73 -2.91 -23.52
CA ASN A 33 -29.87 -2.44 -22.15
C ASN A 33 -29.71 -0.91 -22.13
N PRO A 34 -30.79 -0.12 -21.82
CA PRO A 34 -30.69 1.33 -21.78
C PRO A 34 -29.70 1.82 -20.69
N ASN A 35 -29.30 0.92 -19.78
CA ASN A 35 -28.26 1.12 -18.80
C ASN A 35 -26.92 0.49 -19.25
N ALA A 36 -26.82 -0.03 -20.49
CA ALA A 36 -25.51 -0.42 -21.04
C ALA A 36 -24.59 0.78 -20.98
N GLN A 37 -23.42 0.59 -20.41
CA GLN A 37 -22.48 1.67 -20.13
C GLN A 37 -22.19 2.49 -21.40
N THR A 38 -22.77 3.66 -21.48
CA THR A 38 -22.34 4.68 -22.44
C THR A 38 -20.88 5.02 -22.10
N LYS A 39 -20.02 5.16 -23.11
CA LYS A 39 -18.65 5.64 -22.95
C LYS A 39 -18.67 6.95 -22.15
N GLN A 40 -18.00 6.94 -20.98
CA GLN A 40 -17.89 8.12 -20.13
C GLN A 40 -16.55 8.82 -20.38
N PRO A 41 -16.48 10.14 -20.20
CA PRO A 41 -15.20 10.86 -20.23
C PRO A 41 -14.20 10.24 -19.24
N VAL A 42 -12.97 9.95 -19.69
CA VAL A 42 -11.92 9.36 -18.86
C VAL A 42 -11.56 10.23 -17.65
N GLU A 43 -11.79 11.54 -17.78
CA GLU A 43 -11.64 12.53 -16.72
C GLU A 43 -12.51 12.23 -15.48
N GLN A 44 -13.65 11.61 -15.68
CA GLN A 44 -14.58 11.25 -14.59
C GLN A 44 -14.21 9.92 -13.91
N LEU A 45 -13.42 9.07 -14.56
CA LEU A 45 -13.01 7.78 -14.03
C LEU A 45 -11.78 7.89 -13.11
N LEU A 46 -10.86 8.82 -13.41
CA LEU A 46 -9.58 8.93 -12.73
C LEU A 46 -9.71 9.26 -11.22
N PRO A 47 -10.60 10.16 -10.76
CA PRO A 47 -10.71 10.46 -9.32
C PRO A 47 -11.01 9.23 -8.47
N GLY A 48 -11.89 8.33 -8.95
CA GLY A 48 -12.21 7.08 -8.27
C GLY A 48 -11.01 6.12 -8.18
N ILE A 49 -10.16 6.10 -9.19
CA ILE A 49 -8.91 5.31 -9.20
C ILE A 49 -7.93 5.86 -8.17
N ILE A 50 -7.68 7.16 -8.19
CA ILE A 50 -6.76 7.83 -7.24
C ILE A 50 -7.22 7.62 -5.80
N SER A 51 -8.52 7.73 -5.51
CA SER A 51 -9.05 7.54 -4.16
C SER A 51 -8.85 6.12 -3.61
N ASN A 52 -8.73 5.11 -4.46
CA ASN A 52 -8.45 3.74 -4.03
C ASN A 52 -6.95 3.50 -3.70
N MET A 53 -6.03 4.39 -4.07
CA MET A 53 -4.63 4.29 -3.64
C MET A 53 -4.49 4.52 -2.12
N ALA A 54 -5.46 5.21 -1.50
CA ALA A 54 -5.56 5.37 -0.06
C ALA A 54 -7.03 5.28 0.34
N ILE A 55 -7.52 4.16 0.67
CA ILE A 55 -8.91 3.79 0.96
C ILE A 55 -9.98 4.82 0.60
N GLN A 56 -10.81 4.45 -0.34
CA GLN A 56 -12.09 5.11 -0.57
C GLN A 56 -13.07 4.77 0.57
N HIS A 57 -13.77 5.78 1.08
CA HIS A 57 -14.95 5.56 1.88
C HIS A 57 -16.13 5.21 0.99
N SER A 58 -16.78 4.08 1.28
CA SER A 58 -18.11 3.79 0.79
C SER A 58 -19.11 4.04 1.92
N ALA A 59 -20.19 4.74 1.61
CA ALA A 59 -21.32 4.92 2.55
C ALA A 59 -21.92 3.58 3.02
N ASN A 60 -21.68 2.51 2.25
CA ASN A 60 -22.16 1.14 2.51
C ASN A 60 -21.11 0.24 3.17
N GLY A 61 -20.01 0.79 3.68
CA GLY A 61 -18.99 0.02 4.41
C GLY A 61 -18.02 -0.79 3.56
N THR A 62 -18.10 -0.75 2.24
CA THR A 62 -17.13 -1.43 1.36
C THR A 62 -15.89 -0.55 1.21
N LEU A 63 -14.79 -0.99 1.79
CA LEU A 63 -13.53 -0.26 1.80
C LEU A 63 -12.53 -0.98 0.91
N TYR A 64 -12.06 -0.32 -0.14
CA TYR A 64 -11.02 -0.83 -1.04
C TYR A 64 -9.78 0.04 -0.91
N GLY A 65 -8.64 -0.56 -0.60
CA GLY A 65 -7.38 0.14 -0.44
C GLY A 65 -6.48 -0.54 0.58
N PRO A 66 -5.20 -0.16 0.64
CA PRO A 66 -4.21 -0.88 1.44
C PRO A 66 -4.35 -0.67 2.96
N GLN A 67 -5.04 0.38 3.42
CA GLN A 67 -5.06 0.73 4.83
C GLN A 67 -5.85 -0.26 5.71
N ASN A 68 -6.91 -0.87 5.19
CA ASN A 68 -7.66 -1.86 5.95
C ASN A 68 -6.81 -3.11 6.23
N ASP A 69 -6.15 -3.65 5.20
CA ASP A 69 -5.22 -4.76 5.36
C ASP A 69 -3.99 -4.32 6.17
N GLY A 70 -3.60 -3.06 6.02
CA GLY A 70 -2.54 -2.41 6.80
C GLY A 70 -2.75 -2.41 8.31
N LEU A 71 -3.98 -2.52 8.81
CA LEU A 71 -4.25 -2.76 10.25
C LEU A 71 -3.52 -4.00 10.76
N TYR A 72 -3.56 -5.06 9.99
CA TYR A 72 -2.96 -6.36 10.32
C TYR A 72 -1.46 -6.36 10.04
N PHE A 73 -1.04 -5.85 8.89
CA PHE A 73 0.39 -5.72 8.56
C PHE A 73 1.13 -4.85 9.57
N GLY A 74 0.53 -3.72 9.99
CA GLY A 74 1.12 -2.84 11.00
C GLY A 74 1.25 -3.48 12.37
N ARG A 75 0.37 -4.43 12.74
CA ARG A 75 0.57 -5.28 13.92
C ARG A 75 1.75 -6.21 13.72
N TYR A 76 1.83 -6.83 12.54
CA TYR A 76 2.87 -7.82 12.24
C TYR A 76 4.27 -7.22 12.21
N VAL A 77 4.43 -6.06 11.60
CA VAL A 77 5.70 -5.31 11.61
C VAL A 77 5.93 -4.53 12.91
N GLN A 78 5.04 -4.65 13.89
CA GLN A 78 5.11 -4.01 15.20
C GLN A 78 5.19 -2.47 15.15
N PHE A 79 4.48 -1.85 14.22
CA PHE A 79 4.15 -0.43 14.32
C PHE A 79 3.18 -0.19 15.47
N TRP A 80 2.20 -1.08 15.58
CA TRP A 80 1.19 -1.06 16.63
C TRP A 80 0.83 -2.48 17.08
N ALA A 81 0.16 -2.54 18.21
CA ALA A 81 -0.45 -3.74 18.72
C ALA A 81 -1.82 -3.40 19.32
N THR A 82 -2.66 -4.41 19.52
CA THR A 82 -3.92 -4.25 20.24
C THR A 82 -3.64 -4.11 21.74
N ASN A 83 -4.41 -3.26 22.41
CA ASN A 83 -4.31 -3.09 23.86
C ASN A 83 -4.89 -4.26 24.65
N GLY A 84 -5.60 -5.20 24.01
CA GLY A 84 -6.07 -6.45 24.60
C GLY A 84 -5.04 -7.57 24.50
N THR A 85 -5.26 -8.62 25.31
CA THR A 85 -4.51 -9.88 25.22
C THR A 85 -5.11 -10.81 24.16
N GLY A 86 -4.32 -11.75 23.65
CA GLY A 86 -4.75 -12.77 22.70
C GLY A 86 -3.85 -12.86 21.47
N ASN A 87 -3.98 -13.94 20.72
CA ASN A 87 -3.15 -14.29 19.58
C ASN A 87 -3.62 -13.66 18.26
N GLN A 88 -3.95 -12.36 18.28
CA GLN A 88 -4.35 -11.63 17.07
C GLN A 88 -3.17 -11.16 16.20
N TYR A 89 -1.95 -11.35 16.69
CA TYR A 89 -0.74 -10.90 15.98
C TYR A 89 -0.61 -11.56 14.62
N ASP A 90 -0.63 -12.86 14.57
CA ASP A 90 -0.36 -13.67 13.39
C ASP A 90 -1.58 -14.43 12.85
N GLN A 91 -2.75 -14.16 13.38
CA GLN A 91 -4.00 -14.66 12.82
C GLN A 91 -4.29 -14.05 11.44
N MET A 92 -3.82 -12.84 11.20
CA MET A 92 -3.95 -12.09 9.94
C MET A 92 -5.38 -12.11 9.40
N GLY A 93 -6.33 -11.95 10.34
CA GLY A 93 -7.75 -11.94 10.01
C GLY A 93 -8.29 -13.28 9.50
N ASP A 94 -7.60 -14.39 9.67
CA ASP A 94 -7.89 -15.73 9.15
C ASP A 94 -9.30 -15.88 8.52
N ASN A 95 -9.47 -15.28 7.36
CA ASN A 95 -10.72 -15.26 6.61
C ASN A 95 -11.17 -16.65 6.15
N PHE A 96 -10.26 -17.62 6.10
CA PHE A 96 -10.61 -19.00 5.79
C PHE A 96 -11.46 -19.64 6.91
N ILE A 97 -11.13 -19.40 8.18
CA ILE A 97 -11.93 -19.90 9.32
C ILE A 97 -13.21 -19.10 9.47
N ASN A 98 -13.12 -17.78 9.40
CA ASN A 98 -14.26 -16.89 9.58
C ASN A 98 -15.14 -16.78 8.34
N ARG A 99 -14.72 -17.35 7.22
CA ARG A 99 -15.40 -17.28 5.91
C ARG A 99 -15.78 -15.84 5.54
N SER A 100 -14.84 -14.94 5.70
CA SER A 100 -15.04 -13.50 5.49
C SER A 100 -13.85 -12.85 4.77
N ASP A 101 -14.04 -11.64 4.25
CA ASP A 101 -13.03 -10.86 3.53
C ASP A 101 -12.20 -9.95 4.45
N VAL A 102 -11.80 -10.40 5.64
CA VAL A 102 -11.09 -9.54 6.61
C VAL A 102 -9.80 -8.96 6.00
N LEU A 103 -9.04 -9.74 5.25
CA LEU A 103 -7.85 -9.30 4.50
C LEU A 103 -8.08 -9.46 3.00
N GLY A 104 -9.03 -8.74 2.46
CA GLY A 104 -9.37 -8.76 1.03
C GLY A 104 -9.40 -7.37 0.39
N SER A 105 -8.98 -6.32 1.12
CA SER A 105 -9.10 -4.96 0.63
C SER A 105 -8.13 -4.62 -0.49
N ILE A 106 -6.89 -5.10 -0.43
CA ILE A 106 -5.91 -4.91 -1.52
C ILE A 106 -6.35 -5.69 -2.77
N TRP A 107 -6.86 -6.90 -2.60
CA TRP A 107 -7.45 -7.67 -3.69
C TRP A 107 -8.61 -6.91 -4.34
N ALA A 108 -9.56 -6.49 -3.53
CA ALA A 108 -10.72 -5.74 -3.98
C ALA A 108 -10.34 -4.38 -4.61
N MET A 109 -9.38 -3.67 -4.05
CA MET A 109 -8.82 -2.44 -4.61
C MET A 109 -8.36 -2.65 -6.05
N HIS A 110 -7.53 -3.67 -6.27
CA HIS A 110 -6.93 -3.89 -7.58
C HIS A 110 -7.93 -4.39 -8.61
N TYR A 111 -8.71 -5.43 -8.28
CA TYR A 111 -9.62 -6.04 -9.25
C TYR A 111 -10.95 -5.29 -9.40
N TYR A 112 -11.57 -4.84 -8.30
CA TYR A 112 -12.90 -4.23 -8.33
C TYR A 112 -12.85 -2.70 -8.26
N GLY A 113 -12.06 -2.13 -7.35
CA GLY A 113 -12.04 -0.69 -7.13
C GLY A 113 -11.45 0.11 -8.27
N MET A 114 -10.34 -0.36 -8.85
CA MET A 114 -9.61 0.36 -9.90
C MET A 114 -9.65 -0.36 -11.25
N GLY A 115 -9.69 -1.70 -11.26
CA GLY A 115 -9.33 -2.51 -12.41
C GLY A 115 -10.08 -2.19 -13.69
N ALA A 116 -11.41 -2.24 -13.66
CA ALA A 116 -12.24 -1.98 -14.83
C ALA A 116 -12.07 -0.53 -15.33
N ASN A 117 -12.04 0.44 -14.42
CA ASN A 117 -11.90 1.84 -14.79
C ASN A 117 -10.51 2.17 -15.37
N ILE A 118 -9.46 1.55 -14.86
CA ILE A 118 -8.12 1.67 -15.47
C ILE A 118 -8.12 1.09 -16.90
N SER A 119 -8.75 -0.08 -17.11
CA SER A 119 -8.86 -0.67 -18.45
C SER A 119 -9.57 0.28 -19.43
N ARG A 120 -10.69 0.88 -18.99
CA ARG A 120 -11.43 1.88 -19.79
C ARG A 120 -10.60 3.12 -20.08
N ILE A 121 -9.85 3.66 -19.12
CA ILE A 121 -8.99 4.83 -19.37
C ILE A 121 -7.91 4.47 -20.40
N ILE A 122 -7.30 3.30 -20.30
CA ILE A 122 -6.26 2.87 -21.26
C ILE A 122 -6.86 2.70 -22.66
N GLU A 123 -8.03 2.06 -22.80
CA GLU A 123 -8.72 1.85 -24.06
C GLU A 123 -9.22 3.18 -24.66
N TRP A 124 -10.12 3.86 -23.98
CA TRP A 124 -10.78 5.06 -24.49
C TRP A 124 -9.84 6.26 -24.57
N GLY A 125 -8.92 6.39 -23.61
CA GLY A 125 -7.90 7.43 -23.63
C GLY A 125 -6.90 7.25 -24.78
N THR A 126 -6.61 6.00 -25.18
CA THR A 126 -5.78 5.72 -26.36
C THR A 126 -6.50 6.13 -27.65
N GLU A 127 -7.78 5.81 -27.80
CA GLU A 127 -8.61 6.23 -28.93
C GLU A 127 -8.68 7.76 -29.04
N GLU A 128 -8.81 8.44 -27.90
CA GLU A 128 -8.93 9.91 -27.80
C GLU A 128 -7.58 10.62 -27.72
N LYS A 129 -6.47 9.87 -27.75
CA LYS A 129 -5.08 10.38 -27.63
C LYS A 129 -4.83 11.18 -26.34
N LYS A 130 -5.55 10.88 -25.26
CA LYS A 130 -5.38 11.44 -23.92
C LYS A 130 -4.24 10.73 -23.19
N TRP A 131 -3.03 10.92 -23.73
CA TRP A 131 -1.84 10.17 -23.31
C TRP A 131 -1.44 10.40 -21.86
N ASP A 132 -1.72 11.57 -21.33
CA ASP A 132 -1.57 11.93 -19.91
C ASP A 132 -2.41 11.02 -19.01
N TYR A 133 -3.70 10.84 -19.31
CA TYR A 133 -4.58 9.91 -18.58
C TYR A 133 -4.16 8.45 -18.74
N VAL A 134 -3.80 8.04 -19.95
CA VAL A 134 -3.33 6.68 -20.24
C VAL A 134 -2.07 6.37 -19.42
N GLY A 135 -1.11 7.31 -19.40
CA GLY A 135 0.13 7.14 -18.66
C GLY A 135 -0.09 7.06 -17.14
N VAL A 136 -0.94 7.93 -16.58
CA VAL A 136 -1.32 7.87 -15.16
C VAL A 136 -2.00 6.54 -14.83
N ALA A 137 -2.96 6.10 -15.63
CA ALA A 137 -3.67 4.84 -15.43
C ALA A 137 -2.72 3.63 -15.46
N GLN A 138 -1.74 3.62 -16.38
CA GLN A 138 -0.73 2.56 -16.45
C GLN A 138 0.22 2.58 -15.24
N ALA A 139 0.62 3.76 -14.75
CA ALA A 139 1.44 3.90 -13.56
C ALA A 139 0.73 3.37 -12.31
N VAL A 140 -0.56 3.70 -12.14
CA VAL A 140 -1.37 3.19 -11.03
C VAL A 140 -1.62 1.69 -11.17
N ARG A 141 -1.84 1.17 -12.38
CA ARG A 141 -1.96 -0.27 -12.65
C ARG A 141 -0.69 -1.03 -12.24
N ALA A 142 0.48 -0.48 -12.59
CA ALA A 142 1.77 -1.07 -12.23
C ALA A 142 1.94 -1.15 -10.71
N TRP A 143 1.66 -0.05 -10.01
CA TRP A 143 1.68 -0.02 -8.54
C TRP A 143 0.67 -1.00 -7.92
N GLY A 144 -0.52 -1.09 -8.48
CA GLY A 144 -1.56 -2.01 -8.02
C GLY A 144 -1.15 -3.48 -8.16
N TRP A 145 -0.58 -3.87 -9.30
CA TRP A 145 -0.05 -5.23 -9.51
C TRP A 145 1.08 -5.56 -8.54
N MET A 146 2.04 -4.63 -8.37
CA MET A 146 3.14 -4.81 -7.42
C MET A 146 2.60 -5.03 -6.00
N THR A 147 1.71 -4.16 -5.54
CA THR A 147 1.14 -4.24 -4.19
C THR A 147 0.34 -5.54 -3.99
N LEU A 148 -0.43 -5.96 -4.99
CA LEU A 148 -1.22 -7.18 -4.91
C LEU A 148 -0.36 -8.44 -4.82
N THR A 149 0.62 -8.59 -5.72
CA THR A 149 1.49 -9.77 -5.73
C THR A 149 2.42 -9.80 -4.51
N ASP A 150 2.87 -8.64 -4.04
CA ASP A 150 3.67 -8.53 -2.81
C ASP A 150 2.93 -9.14 -1.60
N VAL A 151 1.61 -9.07 -1.58
CA VAL A 151 0.77 -9.56 -0.46
C VAL A 151 0.34 -11.01 -0.65
N HIS A 152 -0.04 -11.39 -1.88
CA HIS A 152 -0.69 -12.68 -2.15
C HIS A 152 0.21 -13.72 -2.83
N ASP A 153 1.41 -13.34 -3.34
CA ASP A 153 2.29 -14.14 -4.18
C ASP A 153 1.70 -14.34 -5.59
N ASP A 154 1.30 -15.54 -5.96
CA ASP A 154 0.62 -15.79 -7.24
C ASP A 154 -0.75 -15.09 -7.27
N VAL A 155 -1.09 -14.48 -8.41
CA VAL A 155 -2.34 -13.73 -8.60
C VAL A 155 -2.88 -13.91 -10.04
N ILE A 156 -4.13 -13.54 -10.27
CA ILE A 156 -4.75 -13.62 -11.59
C ILE A 156 -4.25 -12.44 -12.44
N LEU A 157 -3.31 -12.66 -13.35
CA LEU A 157 -2.72 -11.63 -14.22
C LEU A 157 -3.27 -11.68 -15.65
N ARG A 158 -3.02 -12.77 -16.37
CA ARG A 158 -3.32 -12.88 -17.82
C ARG A 158 -4.80 -12.96 -18.11
N GLU A 159 -5.55 -13.52 -17.20
CA GLU A 159 -7.01 -13.67 -17.33
C GLU A 159 -7.80 -12.56 -16.59
N ALA A 160 -7.11 -11.62 -15.97
CA ALA A 160 -7.75 -10.53 -15.25
C ALA A 160 -8.63 -9.64 -16.15
N PHE A 161 -9.70 -9.11 -15.56
CA PHE A 161 -10.61 -8.15 -16.19
C PHE A 161 -11.36 -8.67 -17.42
N ARG A 162 -11.60 -9.97 -17.49
CA ARG A 162 -12.45 -10.62 -18.50
C ARG A 162 -13.86 -10.82 -17.93
N PRO A 163 -14.83 -9.96 -18.27
CA PRO A 163 -16.16 -9.98 -17.64
C PRO A 163 -16.99 -11.23 -17.94
N GLU A 164 -16.64 -11.95 -19.02
CA GLU A 164 -17.29 -13.18 -19.44
C GLU A 164 -16.80 -14.42 -18.68
N GLN A 165 -15.73 -14.31 -17.89
CA GLN A 165 -15.09 -15.42 -17.20
C GLN A 165 -15.41 -15.37 -15.71
N LEU A 166 -15.70 -16.54 -15.12
CA LEU A 166 -16.02 -16.69 -13.69
C LEU A 166 -14.93 -17.44 -12.92
N VAL A 167 -14.10 -18.20 -13.60
CA VAL A 167 -13.00 -18.98 -13.03
C VAL A 167 -11.71 -18.59 -13.73
N PHE A 168 -10.65 -18.35 -12.98
CA PHE A 168 -9.42 -17.73 -13.47
C PHE A 168 -8.20 -18.54 -13.04
N LYS A 169 -7.18 -18.58 -13.88
CA LYS A 169 -5.87 -19.14 -13.55
C LYS A 169 -5.00 -18.10 -12.87
N TYR A 170 -4.22 -18.55 -11.89
CA TYR A 170 -3.23 -17.75 -11.22
C TYR A 170 -1.91 -17.83 -11.95
N ASP A 171 -1.28 -16.69 -12.11
CA ASP A 171 0.04 -16.53 -12.69
C ASP A 171 1.10 -16.34 -11.58
N PRO A 172 2.33 -16.84 -11.80
CA PRO A 172 3.38 -16.77 -10.81
C PRO A 172 3.88 -15.35 -10.60
N GLN A 173 4.31 -15.03 -9.37
CA GLN A 173 4.78 -13.70 -8.97
C GLN A 173 5.87 -13.11 -9.88
N PRO A 174 6.88 -13.86 -10.40
CA PRO A 174 7.85 -13.32 -11.35
C PRO A 174 7.21 -12.69 -12.59
N ASP A 175 6.18 -13.33 -13.15
CA ASP A 175 5.47 -12.81 -14.34
C ASP A 175 4.75 -11.50 -14.03
N VAL A 176 4.23 -11.37 -12.82
CA VAL A 176 3.59 -10.13 -12.36
C VAL A 176 4.61 -8.99 -12.26
N TYR A 177 5.83 -9.24 -11.74
CA TYR A 177 6.87 -8.23 -11.72
C TYR A 177 7.35 -7.83 -13.11
N GLU A 178 7.38 -8.75 -14.08
CA GLU A 178 7.68 -8.39 -15.47
C GLU A 178 6.59 -7.49 -16.06
N GLU A 179 5.32 -7.79 -15.79
CA GLU A 179 4.21 -6.92 -16.21
C GLU A 179 4.26 -5.54 -15.54
N VAL A 180 4.63 -5.46 -14.27
CA VAL A 180 4.86 -4.17 -13.57
C VAL A 180 5.90 -3.34 -14.32
N LYS A 181 7.05 -3.93 -14.67
CA LYS A 181 8.10 -3.23 -15.43
C LYS A 181 7.61 -2.79 -16.79
N ARG A 182 6.92 -3.66 -17.52
CA ARG A 182 6.34 -3.34 -18.83
C ARG A 182 5.37 -2.16 -18.75
N LEU A 183 4.46 -2.16 -17.77
CA LEU A 183 3.51 -1.08 -17.54
C LEU A 183 4.19 0.24 -17.17
N CYS A 184 5.22 0.20 -16.33
CA CYS A 184 5.99 1.39 -15.99
C CYS A 184 6.64 2.01 -17.23
N HIS A 185 7.27 1.21 -18.10
CA HIS A 185 7.86 1.72 -19.33
C HIS A 185 6.80 2.30 -20.29
N ALA A 186 5.64 1.64 -20.40
CA ALA A 186 4.52 2.15 -21.19
C ALA A 186 3.97 3.48 -20.61
N ALA A 187 3.84 3.57 -19.30
CA ALA A 187 3.42 4.79 -18.61
C ALA A 187 4.37 5.95 -18.89
N LEU A 188 5.69 5.75 -18.73
CA LEU A 188 6.71 6.76 -19.00
C LEU A 188 6.69 7.24 -20.45
N ALA A 189 6.50 6.31 -21.40
CA ALA A 189 6.38 6.64 -22.81
C ALA A 189 5.14 7.51 -23.07
N ASN A 190 3.97 7.15 -22.50
CA ASN A 190 2.74 7.91 -22.69
C ASN A 190 2.76 9.26 -21.96
N LEU A 191 3.28 9.33 -20.74
CA LEU A 191 3.46 10.58 -19.98
C LEU A 191 4.47 11.55 -20.65
N SER A 192 5.19 11.11 -21.66
CA SER A 192 6.14 11.95 -22.42
C SER A 192 5.57 12.47 -23.74
N LYS A 193 4.38 12.02 -24.13
CA LYS A 193 3.69 12.50 -25.33
C LYS A 193 3.03 13.85 -25.07
N THR A 194 2.94 14.66 -26.10
CA THR A 194 2.30 15.99 -26.12
C THR A 194 1.34 16.11 -27.30
N GLY A 195 0.49 17.12 -27.29
CA GLY A 195 -0.45 17.42 -28.38
C GLY A 195 -1.76 16.62 -28.31
N ASP A 196 -2.55 16.72 -29.34
CA ASP A 196 -3.86 16.06 -29.55
C ASP A 196 -4.79 16.15 -28.32
N GLY A 197 -5.10 15.02 -27.69
CA GLY A 197 -6.00 14.93 -26.52
C GLY A 197 -5.36 15.23 -25.17
N VAL A 198 -4.07 15.55 -25.10
CA VAL A 198 -3.38 15.87 -23.84
C VAL A 198 -3.86 17.22 -23.30
N ASN A 199 -4.39 17.21 -22.06
CA ASN A 199 -4.95 18.42 -21.43
C ASN A 199 -4.56 18.52 -19.95
N PRO A 200 -3.45 19.22 -19.62
CA PRO A 200 -2.98 19.35 -18.23
C PRO A 200 -3.99 20.01 -17.28
N ALA A 201 -4.84 20.90 -17.77
CA ALA A 201 -5.85 21.56 -16.93
C ALA A 201 -6.95 20.58 -16.50
N ASN A 202 -7.42 19.73 -17.41
CA ASN A 202 -8.38 18.68 -17.10
C ASN A 202 -7.76 17.62 -16.16
N LEU A 203 -6.52 17.23 -16.42
CA LEU A 203 -5.82 16.29 -15.56
C LEU A 203 -5.67 16.84 -14.15
N ALA A 204 -5.33 18.13 -13.98
CA ALA A 204 -5.22 18.78 -12.67
C ALA A 204 -6.52 18.74 -11.87
N ILE A 205 -7.67 18.83 -12.55
CA ILE A 205 -9.00 18.70 -11.90
C ILE A 205 -9.25 17.25 -11.47
N SER A 206 -9.00 16.29 -12.36
CA SER A 206 -9.27 14.87 -12.11
C SER A 206 -8.32 14.25 -11.07
N ASP A 207 -7.09 14.74 -10.98
CA ASP A 207 -6.03 14.27 -10.09
C ASP A 207 -5.79 15.23 -8.89
N ARG A 208 -6.75 16.10 -8.58
CA ARG A 208 -6.57 17.18 -7.58
C ARG A 208 -6.20 16.69 -6.18
N TYR A 209 -6.59 15.48 -5.81
CA TYR A 209 -6.33 14.89 -4.49
C TYR A 209 -5.06 14.00 -4.47
N GLY A 210 -4.47 13.74 -5.63
CA GLY A 210 -3.22 13.02 -5.80
C GLY A 210 -2.06 13.95 -6.11
N ASN A 211 -1.46 13.80 -7.27
CA ASN A 211 -0.32 14.61 -7.73
C ASN A 211 -0.71 15.97 -8.34
N GLY A 212 -2.01 16.31 -8.37
CA GLY A 212 -2.50 17.59 -8.92
C GLY A 212 -2.33 17.72 -10.43
N GLY A 213 -2.28 16.61 -11.15
CA GLY A 213 -2.04 16.58 -12.60
C GLY A 213 -0.59 16.82 -13.03
N ASP A 214 0.34 16.88 -12.08
CA ASP A 214 1.77 17.08 -12.40
C ASP A 214 2.37 15.80 -13.03
N ILE A 215 2.60 15.88 -14.34
CA ILE A 215 3.17 14.78 -15.13
C ILE A 215 4.57 14.38 -14.63
N ASN A 216 5.37 15.34 -14.16
CA ASN A 216 6.71 15.03 -13.65
C ASN A 216 6.63 14.25 -12.33
N LYS A 217 5.69 14.57 -11.44
CA LYS A 217 5.43 13.75 -10.26
C LYS A 217 4.98 12.34 -10.64
N TRP A 218 4.12 12.17 -11.62
CA TRP A 218 3.70 10.84 -12.10
C TRP A 218 4.86 10.06 -12.72
N LYS A 219 5.75 10.70 -13.48
CA LYS A 219 6.98 10.06 -13.97
C LYS A 219 7.89 9.63 -12.82
N ARG A 220 8.11 10.49 -11.82
CA ARG A 220 8.91 10.18 -10.63
C ARG A 220 8.30 9.04 -9.83
N PHE A 221 6.98 9.02 -9.65
CA PHE A 221 6.26 7.90 -9.05
C PHE A 221 6.52 6.59 -9.81
N THR A 222 6.41 6.63 -11.13
CA THR A 222 6.64 5.45 -11.99
C THR A 222 8.08 4.94 -11.87
N TYR A 223 9.06 5.82 -11.82
CA TYR A 223 10.46 5.43 -11.55
C TYR A 223 10.62 4.86 -10.14
N GLY A 224 9.90 5.38 -9.15
CA GLY A 224 9.89 4.83 -7.81
C GLY A 224 9.30 3.42 -7.75
N VAL A 225 8.22 3.14 -8.51
CA VAL A 225 7.68 1.78 -8.65
C VAL A 225 8.71 0.83 -9.26
N LEU A 226 9.46 1.27 -10.29
CA LEU A 226 10.56 0.48 -10.86
C LEU A 226 11.66 0.22 -9.82
N ALA A 227 12.09 1.25 -9.08
CA ALA A 227 13.10 1.08 -8.03
C ALA A 227 12.65 0.08 -6.97
N ARG A 228 11.39 0.15 -6.50
CA ARG A 228 10.80 -0.84 -5.59
C ARG A 228 10.84 -2.25 -6.20
N THR A 229 10.38 -2.40 -7.46
CA THR A 229 10.28 -3.70 -8.13
C THR A 229 11.65 -4.37 -8.27
N PHE A 230 12.68 -3.63 -8.70
CA PHE A 230 14.04 -4.16 -8.76
C PHE A 230 14.62 -4.49 -7.38
N ASN A 231 14.20 -3.77 -6.33
CA ASN A 231 14.66 -4.04 -4.96
C ASN A 231 13.93 -5.21 -4.29
N ARG A 232 12.77 -5.67 -4.81
CA ARG A 232 12.05 -6.84 -4.26
C ARG A 232 12.90 -8.11 -4.29
N VAL A 233 13.72 -8.25 -5.30
CA VAL A 233 14.46 -9.50 -5.60
C VAL A 233 15.86 -9.53 -5.03
N THR A 234 16.13 -8.87 -3.90
CA THR A 234 17.45 -8.86 -3.25
C THR A 234 17.97 -10.24 -2.84
N ASN A 235 17.08 -11.22 -2.67
CA ASN A 235 17.41 -12.60 -2.33
C ASN A 235 17.61 -13.50 -3.57
N LYS A 236 17.43 -12.96 -4.77
CA LYS A 236 17.54 -13.69 -6.03
C LYS A 236 18.86 -13.42 -6.74
N SER A 237 19.34 -14.41 -7.48
CA SER A 237 20.52 -14.25 -8.36
C SER A 237 20.34 -13.21 -9.46
N ILE A 238 19.09 -12.87 -9.79
CA ILE A 238 18.73 -11.83 -10.78
C ILE A 238 18.74 -10.42 -10.20
N TYR A 239 19.10 -10.22 -8.93
CA TYR A 239 19.14 -8.89 -8.31
C TYR A 239 20.11 -7.96 -9.02
N GLN A 240 19.64 -6.77 -9.34
CA GLN A 240 20.40 -5.76 -10.08
C GLN A 240 20.46 -4.44 -9.27
N PRO A 241 21.43 -4.27 -8.38
CA PRO A 241 21.53 -3.05 -7.57
C PRO A 241 21.72 -1.80 -8.43
N ASP A 242 22.39 -1.89 -9.58
CA ASP A 242 22.55 -0.76 -10.51
C ASP A 242 21.21 -0.27 -11.07
N SER A 243 20.25 -1.18 -11.34
CA SER A 243 18.92 -0.81 -11.76
C SER A 243 18.14 -0.09 -10.65
N VAL A 244 18.25 -0.56 -9.40
CA VAL A 244 17.66 0.14 -8.25
C VAL A 244 18.21 1.56 -8.14
N ILE A 245 19.54 1.73 -8.19
CA ILE A 245 20.21 3.02 -8.09
C ILE A 245 19.80 3.94 -9.26
N PHE A 246 19.76 3.41 -10.48
CA PHE A 246 19.38 4.15 -11.68
C PHE A 246 17.95 4.72 -11.55
N TYR A 247 16.98 3.88 -11.24
CA TYR A 247 15.58 4.33 -11.11
C TYR A 247 15.36 5.18 -9.87
N ALA A 248 16.04 4.94 -8.76
CA ALA A 248 16.01 5.80 -7.60
C ALA A 248 16.51 7.22 -7.89
N ASN A 249 17.53 7.38 -8.75
CA ASN A 249 18.02 8.69 -9.17
C ASN A 249 17.00 9.47 -10.05
N LEU A 250 16.12 8.78 -10.75
CA LEU A 250 15.06 9.37 -11.58
C LEU A 250 13.76 9.60 -10.80
N ALA A 251 13.57 8.92 -9.68
CA ALA A 251 12.40 9.05 -8.80
C ALA A 251 12.46 10.35 -7.97
N MET A 252 11.69 10.44 -6.88
CA MET A 252 11.62 11.61 -6.01
C MET A 252 12.97 11.91 -5.36
N GLN A 253 13.45 13.17 -5.48
CA GLN A 253 14.70 13.63 -4.87
C GLN A 253 14.48 14.57 -3.67
N ASN A 254 13.28 15.13 -3.56
CA ASN A 254 12.88 16.04 -2.48
C ASN A 254 11.39 15.88 -2.15
N ASN A 255 10.96 16.43 -1.01
CA ASN A 255 9.62 16.23 -0.47
C ASN A 255 8.51 16.88 -1.31
N SER A 256 8.80 17.89 -2.10
CA SER A 256 7.80 18.49 -3.00
C SER A 256 7.41 17.56 -4.17
N GLU A 257 8.21 16.51 -4.41
CA GLU A 257 8.01 15.51 -5.44
C GLU A 257 7.30 14.24 -4.92
N ASN A 258 7.05 14.16 -3.60
CA ASN A 258 6.35 13.03 -2.99
C ASN A 258 4.98 12.82 -3.65
N THR A 259 4.62 11.56 -3.86
CA THR A 259 3.24 11.19 -4.21
C THR A 259 2.44 11.01 -2.93
N THR A 260 1.41 11.82 -2.77
CA THR A 260 0.55 11.86 -1.58
C THR A 260 -0.92 11.89 -1.98
N ILE A 261 -1.78 11.44 -1.08
CA ILE A 261 -3.22 11.62 -1.18
C ILE A 261 -3.65 12.63 -0.11
N THR A 262 -4.52 13.55 -0.50
CA THR A 262 -5.11 14.53 0.42
C THR A 262 -6.58 14.23 0.65
N TRP A 263 -7.05 14.59 1.83
CA TRP A 263 -8.43 14.39 2.29
C TRP A 263 -9.12 15.73 2.52
N SER A 264 -10.44 15.73 2.66
CA SER A 264 -11.23 16.94 2.90
C SER A 264 -11.91 16.89 4.26
N ASN A 265 -11.87 18.00 5.00
CA ASN A 265 -12.61 18.18 6.24
C ASN A 265 -14.07 18.63 6.03
N THR A 266 -14.51 18.86 4.78
CA THR A 266 -15.77 19.55 4.49
C THR A 266 -16.91 18.63 4.04
N GLY A 267 -16.63 17.37 3.75
CA GLY A 267 -17.62 16.42 3.20
C GLY A 267 -18.21 15.42 4.21
N GLY A 268 -18.00 15.62 5.51
CA GLY A 268 -18.40 14.66 6.53
C GLY A 268 -17.50 13.43 6.59
N THR A 269 -17.91 12.39 7.32
CA THR A 269 -17.10 11.19 7.57
C THR A 269 -16.65 10.48 6.28
N GLY A 270 -17.38 10.63 5.19
CA GLY A 270 -17.05 10.05 3.89
C GLY A 270 -15.77 10.58 3.26
N THR A 271 -15.32 11.77 3.64
CA THR A 271 -14.13 12.41 3.10
C THR A 271 -12.91 12.34 4.02
N TYR A 272 -13.04 11.68 5.17
CA TYR A 272 -11.96 11.55 6.15
C TYR A 272 -11.06 10.35 5.89
N SER A 273 -9.82 10.47 6.31
CA SER A 273 -8.84 9.37 6.27
C SER A 273 -9.35 8.13 7.01
N PHE A 274 -8.93 6.96 6.56
CA PHE A 274 -9.22 5.69 7.24
C PHE A 274 -8.74 5.67 8.69
N TRP A 275 -7.63 6.37 8.98
CA TRP A 275 -7.03 6.47 10.32
C TRP A 275 -7.67 7.54 11.22
N SER A 276 -8.68 8.23 10.71
CA SER A 276 -9.36 9.34 11.37
C SER A 276 -10.07 8.92 12.67
N PRO A 277 -10.08 9.79 13.70
CA PRO A 277 -10.85 9.55 14.91
C PRO A 277 -12.34 9.35 14.64
N PHE A 278 -12.91 10.05 13.65
CA PHE A 278 -14.32 9.88 13.27
C PHE A 278 -14.64 8.53 12.63
N ARG A 279 -13.62 7.80 12.14
CA ARG A 279 -13.79 6.48 11.53
C ARG A 279 -13.70 5.34 12.54
N GLY A 280 -13.01 5.54 13.65
CA GLY A 280 -12.92 4.57 14.74
C GLY A 280 -12.08 3.33 14.49
N ASN A 281 -11.40 3.22 13.36
CA ASN A 281 -10.77 1.97 12.92
C ASN A 281 -9.56 1.52 13.77
N ILE A 282 -8.88 2.46 14.45
CA ILE A 282 -7.63 2.19 15.17
C ILE A 282 -7.72 2.49 16.68
N GLY A 283 -8.92 2.70 17.22
CA GLY A 283 -9.10 3.10 18.63
C GLY A 283 -8.52 2.12 19.65
N ALA A 284 -8.54 0.83 19.33
CA ALA A 284 -7.95 -0.21 20.17
C ALA A 284 -6.44 -0.42 19.97
N LEU A 285 -5.82 0.31 19.02
CA LEU A 285 -4.39 0.18 18.74
C LEU A 285 -3.57 1.19 19.54
N ARG A 286 -2.38 0.74 19.92
CA ARG A 286 -1.34 1.53 20.56
C ARG A 286 -0.01 1.22 19.88
N GLN A 287 0.95 2.12 19.95
CA GLN A 287 2.30 1.83 19.49
C GLN A 287 2.88 0.58 20.14
N SER A 288 3.59 -0.23 19.36
CA SER A 288 4.29 -1.40 19.87
C SER A 288 5.55 -1.01 20.64
N LYS A 289 6.00 -1.93 21.48
CA LYS A 289 7.27 -1.79 22.21
C LYS A 289 8.45 -1.59 21.25
N PHE A 290 8.48 -2.29 20.11
CA PHE A 290 9.58 -2.20 19.16
C PHE A 290 9.78 -0.78 18.63
N ILE A 291 8.74 -0.12 18.10
CA ILE A 291 8.85 1.26 17.64
C ILE A 291 9.09 2.24 18.79
N ALA A 292 8.46 2.02 19.95
CA ALA A 292 8.65 2.90 21.11
C ALA A 292 10.10 2.86 21.63
N ASP A 293 10.70 1.69 21.76
CA ASP A 293 12.10 1.53 22.15
C ASP A 293 13.05 2.16 21.13
N LEU A 294 12.77 1.95 19.83
CA LEU A 294 13.55 2.54 18.75
C LEU A 294 13.55 4.07 18.81
N MET A 295 12.39 4.67 19.04
CA MET A 295 12.23 6.12 19.14
C MET A 295 12.70 6.70 20.47
N SER A 296 12.88 5.89 21.50
CA SER A 296 13.37 6.28 22.82
C SER A 296 14.88 6.08 23.02
N GLY A 297 15.61 5.67 21.96
CA GLY A 297 17.03 5.39 22.06
C GLY A 297 17.37 4.20 22.97
N LEU A 298 16.43 3.24 23.09
CA LEU A 298 16.57 2.03 23.90
C LEU A 298 16.83 0.78 23.04
N ASN A 299 16.67 0.89 21.71
CA ASN A 299 16.95 -0.18 20.78
C ASN A 299 18.46 -0.34 20.57
N GLY A 300 18.93 -1.59 20.42
CA GLY A 300 20.35 -1.90 20.28
C GLY A 300 21.01 -1.38 19.00
N GLN A 301 20.23 -0.95 17.99
CA GLN A 301 20.77 -0.30 16.78
C GLN A 301 21.11 1.17 17.01
N PHE A 302 20.25 1.91 17.75
CA PHE A 302 20.43 3.31 18.04
C PHE A 302 20.40 3.57 19.57
N PRO A 303 21.35 2.99 20.33
CA PRO A 303 21.30 3.02 21.80
C PRO A 303 21.74 4.39 22.33
N THR A 304 21.11 5.45 21.86
CA THR A 304 21.50 6.83 22.19
C THR A 304 21.11 7.25 23.60
N GLY A 305 20.16 6.53 24.23
CA GLY A 305 19.56 6.92 25.51
C GLY A 305 18.72 8.20 25.45
N ASN A 306 18.60 8.80 24.26
CA ASN A 306 17.81 9.99 24.01
C ASN A 306 16.62 9.69 23.10
N VAL A 307 15.56 10.45 23.27
CA VAL A 307 14.37 10.36 22.42
C VAL A 307 14.71 10.90 21.03
N ASP A 308 14.34 10.13 19.98
CA ASP A 308 14.40 10.59 18.59
C ASP A 308 13.49 11.83 18.44
N PRO A 309 13.98 12.93 17.86
CA PRO A 309 13.20 14.16 17.72
C PRO A 309 11.89 14.00 16.92
N ARG A 310 11.74 12.90 16.15
CA ARG A 310 10.51 12.57 15.40
C ARG A 310 9.42 11.94 16.27
N ALA A 311 9.75 11.43 17.46
CA ALA A 311 8.80 10.71 18.31
C ALA A 311 7.52 11.51 18.60
N PRO A 312 7.56 12.80 18.97
CA PRO A 312 6.35 13.58 19.22
C PRO A 312 5.42 13.75 18.02
N TYR A 313 5.93 13.52 16.80
CA TYR A 313 5.16 13.64 15.56
C TYR A 313 4.39 12.36 15.26
N ILE A 314 5.03 11.19 15.41
CA ILE A 314 4.54 9.92 14.87
C ILE A 314 3.98 8.94 15.90
N ILE A 315 4.46 9.00 17.17
CA ILE A 315 3.96 8.14 18.27
C ILE A 315 3.43 8.99 19.44
N ARG A 316 2.91 8.33 20.48
CA ARG A 316 2.25 8.99 21.60
C ARG A 316 3.05 8.85 22.89
N GLU A 317 3.04 9.92 23.63
CA GLU A 317 3.50 9.95 25.01
C GLU A 317 2.54 9.15 25.90
N ASN A 318 3.08 8.59 26.98
CA ASN A 318 2.29 8.15 28.12
C ASN A 318 2.09 9.32 29.10
N PRO A 319 1.24 9.17 30.15
CA PRO A 319 1.05 10.21 31.16
C PRO A 319 2.32 10.70 31.86
N ASN A 320 3.37 9.88 31.96
CA ASN A 320 4.70 10.29 32.45
C ASN A 320 5.51 11.13 31.45
N GLY A 321 4.99 11.38 30.25
CA GLY A 321 5.67 12.13 29.21
C GLY A 321 6.80 11.38 28.51
N THR A 322 6.91 10.06 28.70
CA THR A 322 7.87 9.17 28.03
C THR A 322 7.18 8.38 26.92
N TYR A 323 7.96 7.64 26.13
CA TYR A 323 7.44 6.79 25.06
C TYR A 323 7.64 5.33 25.41
N LYS A 324 6.56 4.64 25.73
CA LYS A 324 6.52 3.19 25.91
C LYS A 324 5.53 2.58 24.94
N GLY A 325 5.67 1.30 24.65
CA GLY A 325 4.79 0.58 23.76
C GLY A 325 4.37 -0.76 24.33
N ILE A 326 3.31 -1.32 23.76
CA ILE A 326 2.77 -2.62 24.18
C ILE A 326 3.38 -3.74 23.32
N ARG A 327 3.50 -4.93 23.92
CA ARG A 327 3.95 -6.12 23.19
C ARG A 327 2.80 -6.77 22.42
N PRO A 328 3.06 -7.32 21.24
CA PRO A 328 2.07 -8.13 20.54
C PRO A 328 1.51 -9.23 21.46
N ASN A 329 0.20 -9.45 21.43
CA ASN A 329 -0.56 -10.44 22.18
C ASN A 329 -0.53 -10.30 23.73
N LYS A 330 0.19 -9.34 24.27
CA LYS A 330 0.30 -9.12 25.72
C LYS A 330 -0.51 -7.91 26.22
N GLY A 331 -1.00 -7.09 25.29
CA GLY A 331 -1.74 -5.89 25.64
C GLY A 331 -0.98 -4.99 26.62
N SER A 332 -1.71 -4.46 27.59
CA SER A 332 -1.14 -3.59 28.65
C SER A 332 -0.54 -4.34 29.83
N ASP A 333 -0.59 -5.67 29.87
CA ASP A 333 -0.26 -6.46 31.07
C ASP A 333 1.17 -6.24 31.57
N LEU A 334 2.10 -5.94 30.65
CA LEU A 334 3.50 -5.65 30.99
C LEU A 334 3.75 -4.18 31.35
N LEU A 335 2.75 -3.32 31.22
CA LEU A 335 2.78 -1.93 31.66
C LEU A 335 1.92 -1.80 32.93
N THR A 336 2.50 -2.19 34.07
CA THR A 336 1.76 -2.30 35.34
C THR A 336 1.27 -0.95 35.84
N SER A 337 2.05 0.13 35.66
CA SER A 337 1.61 1.48 35.95
C SER A 337 0.73 2.02 34.82
N VAL A 338 -0.43 2.55 35.16
CA VAL A 338 -1.30 3.25 34.20
C VAL A 338 -0.61 4.47 33.56
N ASN A 339 0.31 5.08 34.29
CA ASN A 339 1.07 6.24 33.81
C ASN A 339 2.14 5.86 32.78
N ASP A 340 2.43 4.56 32.59
CA ASP A 340 3.33 4.05 31.56
C ASP A 340 2.60 3.65 30.28
N ARG A 341 1.27 3.58 30.31
CA ARG A 341 0.46 3.15 29.16
C ARG A 341 0.28 4.29 28.16
N PRO A 342 0.64 4.11 26.90
CA PRO A 342 0.50 5.16 25.89
C PRO A 342 -0.95 5.45 25.56
N ASP A 343 -1.26 6.71 25.28
CA ASP A 343 -2.54 7.11 24.69
C ASP A 343 -2.72 6.45 23.32
N ASN A 344 -3.95 6.46 22.80
CA ASN A 344 -4.18 6.06 21.42
C ASN A 344 -3.65 7.14 20.45
N PHE A 345 -3.65 6.84 19.15
CA PHE A 345 -3.11 7.74 18.14
C PHE A 345 -3.86 9.08 18.00
N TRP A 346 -5.05 9.18 18.60
CA TRP A 346 -5.84 10.42 18.63
C TRP A 346 -5.65 11.23 19.92
N GLY A 347 -4.90 10.69 20.88
CA GLY A 347 -4.59 11.36 22.14
C GLY A 347 -5.62 11.12 23.24
N ASP A 348 -6.43 10.06 23.13
CA ASP A 348 -7.24 9.63 24.25
C ASP A 348 -6.45 8.77 25.20
N ALA A 349 -6.75 8.93 26.47
CA ALA A 349 -6.20 8.10 27.52
C ALA A 349 -6.37 6.61 27.21
N PHE A 350 -5.50 5.78 27.79
CA PHE A 350 -5.53 4.34 27.57
C PHE A 350 -6.91 3.74 27.94
N SER A 351 -7.72 3.47 26.93
CA SER A 351 -9.04 2.87 27.03
C SER A 351 -9.22 1.80 25.95
N ILE A 352 -10.07 0.80 26.21
CA ILE A 352 -10.40 -0.23 25.21
C ILE A 352 -11.44 0.27 24.22
N THR A 353 -12.11 1.38 24.51
CA THR A 353 -13.31 1.79 23.79
C THR A 353 -13.10 2.97 22.86
N ALA A 354 -14.00 3.04 21.96
CA ALA A 354 -14.44 3.96 20.94
C ALA A 354 -13.58 5.18 20.57
N ALA A 355 -13.65 5.47 19.27
CA ALA A 355 -13.14 6.67 18.65
C ALA A 355 -13.74 7.92 19.28
N PRO A 356 -12.90 8.93 19.58
CA PRO A 356 -13.40 10.25 19.94
C PRO A 356 -14.01 10.91 18.70
N GLY A 357 -15.05 11.68 18.91
CA GLY A 357 -15.62 12.54 17.86
C GLY A 357 -14.74 13.78 17.54
N SER A 358 -13.49 13.84 18.00
CA SER A 358 -12.64 15.02 17.89
C SER A 358 -11.29 14.72 17.25
N ASP A 359 -10.85 15.62 16.36
CA ASP A 359 -9.56 15.62 15.68
C ASP A 359 -8.49 16.48 16.38
N ASN A 360 -8.85 17.12 17.50
CA ASN A 360 -8.00 18.19 18.10
C ASN A 360 -6.64 17.68 18.58
N ALA A 361 -6.62 16.51 19.22
CA ALA A 361 -5.37 15.93 19.74
C ALA A 361 -4.70 14.96 18.74
N ALA A 362 -5.35 14.62 17.63
CA ALA A 362 -4.78 13.75 16.62
C ALA A 362 -3.57 14.39 15.92
N ARG A 363 -2.56 13.60 15.59
CA ARG A 363 -1.32 14.05 14.94
C ARG A 363 -1.03 13.19 13.72
N TYR A 364 -0.10 13.66 12.88
CA TYR A 364 0.43 12.90 11.75
C TYR A 364 -0.68 12.44 10.78
N ILE A 365 -0.56 11.24 10.26
CA ILE A 365 -1.54 10.63 9.34
C ILE A 365 -2.84 10.20 10.04
N PHE A 366 -2.91 10.32 11.37
CA PHE A 366 -4.06 9.89 12.17
C PHE A 366 -5.13 10.98 12.33
N LYS A 367 -5.00 12.09 11.61
CA LYS A 367 -6.00 13.17 11.54
C LYS A 367 -7.15 12.82 10.57
N ASN A 368 -8.21 13.62 10.61
CA ASN A 368 -9.32 13.50 9.66
C ASN A 368 -8.89 13.73 8.21
N ALA A 369 -8.11 14.79 7.98
CA ALA A 369 -7.63 15.14 6.64
C ALA A 369 -6.11 15.38 6.64
N PRO A 370 -5.30 14.33 6.80
CA PRO A 370 -3.86 14.44 6.71
C PRO A 370 -3.41 14.52 5.25
N ILE A 371 -2.18 14.98 5.04
CA ILE A 371 -1.42 14.61 3.85
C ILE A 371 -0.98 13.16 4.05
N PHE A 372 -1.40 12.24 3.18
CA PHE A 372 -1.11 10.81 3.31
C PHE A 372 -0.11 10.35 2.26
N PRO A 373 1.11 9.91 2.65
CA PRO A 373 2.11 9.47 1.68
C PRO A 373 1.73 8.14 1.00
N ILE A 374 2.05 8.05 -0.29
CA ILE A 374 2.03 6.80 -1.07
C ILE A 374 3.46 6.38 -1.43
N MET A 375 4.32 7.36 -1.69
CA MET A 375 5.74 7.17 -1.94
C MET A 375 6.48 8.46 -1.64
N THR A 376 7.61 8.38 -0.94
CA THR A 376 8.37 9.55 -0.50
C THR A 376 9.80 9.54 -0.98
N ALA A 377 10.39 10.73 -1.11
CA ALA A 377 11.80 10.89 -1.43
C ALA A 377 12.70 10.24 -0.35
N ALA A 378 12.30 10.28 0.92
CA ALA A 378 13.02 9.62 2.01
C ALA A 378 13.14 8.11 1.78
N GLU A 379 12.02 7.45 1.46
CA GLU A 379 12.01 6.02 1.11
C GLU A 379 12.94 5.71 -0.07
N ILE A 380 12.86 6.50 -1.14
CA ILE A 380 13.70 6.32 -2.34
C ILE A 380 15.19 6.40 -1.99
N GLN A 381 15.57 7.32 -1.11
CA GLN A 381 16.97 7.41 -0.65
C GLN A 381 17.39 6.17 0.16
N PHE A 382 16.52 5.58 0.97
CA PHE A 382 16.83 4.33 1.68
C PHE A 382 16.91 3.13 0.75
N LEU A 383 16.07 3.02 -0.30
CA LEU A 383 16.23 2.00 -1.35
C LEU A 383 17.59 2.13 -2.05
N LYS A 384 17.96 3.36 -2.41
CA LYS A 384 19.25 3.66 -3.01
C LYS A 384 20.42 3.30 -2.08
N ALA A 385 20.32 3.64 -0.79
CA ALA A 385 21.33 3.33 0.20
C ALA A 385 21.53 1.82 0.38
N GLU A 386 20.44 1.03 0.45
CA GLU A 386 20.49 -0.43 0.51
C GLU A 386 21.20 -1.00 -0.72
N ALA A 387 20.82 -0.56 -1.92
CA ALA A 387 21.42 -1.05 -3.17
C ALA A 387 22.90 -0.69 -3.29
N MET A 388 23.31 0.53 -2.91
CA MET A 388 24.71 0.95 -2.88
C MET A 388 25.52 0.16 -1.87
N LEU A 389 24.99 -0.07 -0.66
CA LEU A 389 25.67 -0.87 0.35
C LEU A 389 25.90 -2.31 -0.13
N ARG A 390 24.87 -2.94 -0.73
CA ARG A 390 24.96 -4.29 -1.31
C ARG A 390 25.97 -4.38 -2.47
N LYS A 391 26.14 -3.29 -3.21
CA LYS A 391 27.15 -3.18 -4.27
C LYS A 391 28.56 -2.95 -3.73
N GLY A 392 28.74 -2.62 -2.44
CA GLY A 392 30.02 -2.27 -1.82
C GLY A 392 30.37 -0.78 -1.85
N ASP A 393 29.50 0.08 -2.39
CA ASP A 393 29.68 1.54 -2.35
C ASP A 393 29.18 2.11 -1.01
N LYS A 394 30.00 1.94 0.04
CA LYS A 394 29.67 2.40 1.38
C LYS A 394 29.58 3.93 1.50
N ALA A 395 30.37 4.67 0.73
CA ALA A 395 30.36 6.15 0.76
C ALA A 395 29.06 6.70 0.12
N GLY A 396 28.69 6.17 -1.04
CA GLY A 396 27.42 6.49 -1.69
C GLY A 396 26.23 6.07 -0.84
N ALA A 397 26.29 4.89 -0.22
CA ALA A 397 25.26 4.39 0.68
C ALA A 397 25.06 5.32 1.88
N LEU A 398 26.13 5.79 2.54
CA LEU A 398 26.05 6.73 3.64
C LEU A 398 25.42 8.07 3.23
N THR A 399 25.80 8.58 2.05
CA THR A 399 25.25 9.83 1.51
C THR A 399 23.73 9.70 1.31
N ALA A 400 23.26 8.62 0.68
CA ALA A 400 21.85 8.36 0.47
C ALA A 400 21.11 8.12 1.81
N TYR A 401 21.69 7.35 2.71
CA TYR A 401 21.16 7.09 4.04
C TYR A 401 20.91 8.38 4.83
N LYS A 402 21.93 9.25 4.94
CA LYS A 402 21.83 10.54 5.62
C LYS A 402 20.75 11.42 4.98
N LYS A 403 20.75 11.48 3.65
CA LYS A 403 19.73 12.24 2.90
C LYS A 403 18.31 11.73 3.18
N GLY A 404 18.11 10.41 3.28
CA GLY A 404 16.80 9.83 3.65
C GLY A 404 16.33 10.31 5.02
N ILE A 405 17.19 10.34 6.01
CA ILE A 405 16.85 10.84 7.36
C ILE A 405 16.51 12.34 7.32
N GLU A 406 17.33 13.16 6.65
CA GLU A 406 17.10 14.60 6.50
C GLU A 406 15.75 14.92 5.84
N LEU A 407 15.41 14.19 4.77
CA LEU A 407 14.14 14.34 4.08
C LEU A 407 12.95 13.96 4.98
N ASN A 408 13.07 12.90 5.77
CA ASN A 408 12.02 12.52 6.70
C ASN A 408 11.83 13.57 7.82
N PHE A 409 12.89 14.13 8.39
CA PHE A 409 12.80 15.24 9.32
C PHE A 409 12.08 16.44 8.70
N GLN A 410 12.48 16.82 7.48
CA GLN A 410 11.88 17.95 6.77
C GLN A 410 10.40 17.72 6.47
N GLU A 411 10.02 16.51 6.02
CA GLU A 411 8.64 16.14 5.75
C GLU A 411 7.75 16.28 6.99
N LEU A 412 8.21 15.75 8.13
CA LEU A 412 7.46 15.81 9.38
C LEU A 412 7.23 17.25 9.84
N ARG A 413 8.25 18.10 9.76
CA ARG A 413 8.14 19.51 10.11
C ARG A 413 7.22 20.28 9.16
N THR A 414 7.33 20.03 7.86
CA THR A 414 6.54 20.75 6.85
C THR A 414 5.07 20.38 6.89
N ASN A 415 4.75 19.08 7.01
CA ASN A 415 3.40 18.60 6.82
C ASN A 415 2.61 18.39 8.12
N TYR A 416 3.29 18.14 9.25
CA TYR A 416 2.62 17.64 10.45
C TYR A 416 2.90 18.44 11.73
N GLU A 417 3.87 19.38 11.73
CA GLU A 417 4.29 20.13 12.93
C GLU A 417 3.14 20.90 13.59
N VAL A 418 2.20 21.42 12.79
CA VAL A 418 1.07 22.19 13.30
C VAL A 418 0.24 21.44 14.34
N SER A 419 0.16 20.10 14.22
CA SER A 419 -0.58 19.24 15.13
C SER A 419 0.22 18.76 16.35
N VAL A 420 1.51 19.08 16.42
CA VAL A 420 2.37 18.72 17.55
C VAL A 420 2.34 19.87 18.58
N PRO A 421 2.14 19.57 19.88
CA PRO A 421 2.20 20.61 20.92
C PRO A 421 3.50 21.41 20.84
N ALA A 422 3.43 22.73 20.93
CA ALA A 422 4.55 23.63 20.69
C ALA A 422 5.80 23.28 21.52
N ALA A 423 5.62 22.90 22.79
CA ALA A 423 6.72 22.51 23.68
C ALA A 423 7.40 21.18 23.30
N ARG A 424 6.83 20.42 22.36
CA ARG A 424 7.35 19.11 21.91
C ARG A 424 7.82 19.13 20.47
N ARG A 425 7.71 20.27 19.79
CA ARG A 425 8.20 20.41 18.42
C ARG A 425 9.71 20.29 18.37
N MET A 426 10.19 19.61 17.36
CA MET A 426 11.62 19.42 17.11
C MET A 426 12.31 20.77 16.86
N THR A 427 13.36 21.04 17.59
CA THR A 427 14.26 22.18 17.34
C THR A 427 15.33 21.81 16.32
N ASP A 428 15.95 22.82 15.68
CA ASP A 428 17.09 22.57 14.79
C ASP A 428 18.25 21.93 15.54
N ALA A 429 18.51 22.38 16.80
CA ALA A 429 19.55 21.81 17.63
C ALA A 429 19.35 20.31 17.92
N GLN A 430 18.10 19.88 18.19
CA GLN A 430 17.79 18.45 18.39
C GLN A 430 17.98 17.65 17.11
N ARG A 431 17.52 18.15 15.96
CA ARG A 431 17.73 17.51 14.65
C ARG A 431 19.22 17.37 14.36
N ASP A 432 19.99 18.44 14.53
CA ASP A 432 21.42 18.47 14.21
C ASP A 432 22.20 17.55 15.16
N ALA A 433 21.87 17.54 16.45
CA ALA A 433 22.46 16.61 17.42
C ALA A 433 22.20 15.15 17.02
N TYR A 434 20.99 14.83 16.56
CA TYR A 434 20.64 13.46 16.09
C TYR A 434 21.43 13.08 14.83
N LEU A 435 21.53 13.97 13.84
CA LEU A 435 22.27 13.74 12.58
C LEU A 435 23.80 13.70 12.76
N ASN A 436 24.32 14.31 13.82
CA ASN A 436 25.75 14.29 14.16
C ASN A 436 26.11 13.17 15.15
N ASN A 437 25.14 12.41 15.64
CA ASN A 437 25.40 11.28 16.53
C ASN A 437 25.95 10.10 15.74
N SER A 438 27.18 9.66 16.03
CA SER A 438 27.84 8.55 15.34
C SER A 438 27.16 7.19 15.51
N LEU A 439 26.30 7.02 16.52
CA LEU A 439 25.47 5.82 16.68
C LEU A 439 24.27 5.83 15.70
N VAL A 440 23.90 6.99 15.17
CA VAL A 440 22.83 7.14 14.17
C VAL A 440 23.40 7.26 12.77
N VAL A 441 24.37 8.15 12.58
CA VAL A 441 25.05 8.38 11.30
C VAL A 441 26.53 8.01 11.48
N PRO A 442 26.89 6.72 11.28
CA PRO A 442 28.24 6.23 11.48
C PRO A 442 29.20 6.72 10.38
N ALA A 443 30.49 6.41 10.51
CA ALA A 443 31.41 6.52 9.39
C ALA A 443 31.00 5.56 8.25
N ALA A 444 31.37 5.88 7.02
CA ALA A 444 30.99 5.06 5.86
C ALA A 444 31.42 3.58 5.98
N ALA A 445 32.59 3.33 6.58
CA ALA A 445 33.09 1.97 6.80
C ALA A 445 32.19 1.14 7.73
N ASP A 446 31.51 1.80 8.67
CA ASP A 446 30.72 1.20 9.75
C ASP A 446 29.21 1.16 9.43
N LEU A 447 28.79 1.70 8.28
CA LEU A 447 27.40 1.66 7.85
C LEU A 447 26.97 0.20 7.56
N THR A 448 25.83 -0.21 8.10
CA THR A 448 25.30 -1.57 7.99
C THR A 448 23.88 -1.56 7.41
N LEU A 449 23.40 -2.73 7.00
CA LEU A 449 21.99 -2.91 6.57
C LEU A 449 21.03 -2.51 7.70
N SER A 450 21.38 -2.82 8.95
CA SER A 450 20.54 -2.48 10.08
C SER A 450 20.34 -0.96 10.23
N HIS A 451 21.38 -0.16 10.04
CA HIS A 451 21.23 1.31 10.03
C HIS A 451 20.20 1.76 9.00
N ILE A 452 20.32 1.28 7.76
CA ILE A 452 19.47 1.68 6.64
C ILE A 452 18.02 1.22 6.86
N MET A 453 17.83 -0.06 7.17
CA MET A 453 16.49 -0.64 7.27
C MET A 453 15.73 -0.13 8.48
N MET A 454 16.40 0.13 9.60
CA MET A 454 15.76 0.70 10.78
C MET A 454 15.35 2.17 10.59
N GLN A 455 16.15 2.98 9.89
CA GLN A 455 15.75 4.36 9.55
C GLN A 455 14.64 4.38 8.48
N LYS A 456 14.68 3.48 7.50
CA LYS A 456 13.58 3.27 6.56
C LYS A 456 12.29 2.92 7.29
N TYR A 457 12.35 1.98 8.25
CA TYR A 457 11.23 1.57 9.09
C TYR A 457 10.59 2.77 9.82
N ILE A 458 11.41 3.64 10.45
CA ILE A 458 10.92 4.86 11.10
C ILE A 458 10.24 5.79 10.10
N SER A 459 10.87 6.05 8.96
CA SER A 459 10.37 7.01 7.97
C SER A 459 9.05 6.59 7.33
N MET A 460 8.76 5.31 7.33
CA MET A 460 7.55 4.71 6.74
C MET A 460 6.47 4.40 7.78
N TYR A 461 6.64 4.86 9.03
CA TYR A 461 5.72 4.55 10.11
C TYR A 461 4.26 4.90 9.74
N GLY A 462 3.40 3.92 9.87
CA GLY A 462 1.95 4.05 9.70
C GLY A 462 1.47 4.05 8.26
N TRP A 463 2.07 4.80 7.35
CA TRP A 463 1.62 4.86 5.95
C TRP A 463 2.20 3.75 5.07
N GLY A 464 3.44 3.37 5.33
CA GLY A 464 4.20 2.41 4.52
C GLY A 464 4.13 0.97 5.02
N VAL A 465 3.09 0.58 5.74
CA VAL A 465 3.00 -0.75 6.39
C VAL A 465 3.19 -1.92 5.43
N THR A 466 2.64 -1.86 4.22
CA THR A 466 2.77 -2.92 3.21
C THR A 466 4.22 -3.04 2.75
N GLU A 467 4.88 -1.92 2.46
CA GLU A 467 6.29 -1.89 2.04
C GLU A 467 7.23 -2.38 3.13
N VAL A 468 7.00 -1.96 4.37
CA VAL A 468 7.79 -2.43 5.52
C VAL A 468 7.60 -3.94 5.73
N TRP A 469 6.38 -4.46 5.52
CA TRP A 469 6.16 -5.90 5.60
C TRP A 469 6.86 -6.67 4.48
N VAL A 470 6.94 -6.11 3.28
CA VAL A 470 7.79 -6.67 2.21
C VAL A 470 9.25 -6.70 2.63
N ASP A 471 9.77 -5.58 3.14
CA ASP A 471 11.15 -5.49 3.58
C ASP A 471 11.48 -6.52 4.66
N MET A 472 10.63 -6.64 5.69
CA MET A 472 10.85 -7.61 6.76
C MET A 472 10.80 -9.06 6.26
N ARG A 473 9.95 -9.37 5.28
CA ARG A 473 9.91 -10.72 4.67
C ARG A 473 11.16 -11.01 3.83
N ARG A 474 11.75 -10.00 3.16
CA ARG A 474 13.03 -10.16 2.46
C ARG A 474 14.18 -10.53 3.41
N TYR A 475 14.08 -10.14 4.66
CA TYR A 475 15.02 -10.45 5.73
C TYR A 475 14.48 -11.49 6.72
N HIS A 476 13.49 -12.28 6.33
CA HIS A 476 12.86 -13.35 7.13
C HIS A 476 12.64 -12.94 8.59
N TYR A 477 12.32 -11.65 8.81
CA TYR A 477 12.11 -10.96 10.09
C TYR A 477 13.34 -10.88 11.00
N THR A 478 14.17 -11.93 11.05
CA THR A 478 15.26 -12.09 12.02
C THR A 478 16.61 -12.42 11.39
N ASP A 479 16.75 -12.29 10.06
CA ASP A 479 18.02 -12.52 9.37
C ASP A 479 19.10 -11.62 9.92
N LEU A 480 20.32 -12.17 9.96
CA LEU A 480 21.49 -11.46 10.42
C LEU A 480 22.11 -10.65 9.29
N ASP A 481 22.54 -9.43 9.61
CA ASP A 481 23.43 -8.68 8.75
C ASP A 481 24.78 -9.43 8.66
N PRO A 482 25.23 -9.82 7.47
CA PRO A 482 26.43 -10.61 7.30
C PRO A 482 27.71 -9.90 7.76
N THR A 483 27.67 -8.55 7.88
CA THR A 483 28.82 -7.75 8.31
C THR A 483 28.96 -7.77 9.83
N THR A 484 27.83 -7.73 10.56
CA THR A 484 27.84 -7.54 12.01
C THR A 484 27.46 -8.80 12.79
N GLY A 485 26.82 -9.77 12.14
CA GLY A 485 26.22 -10.93 12.80
C GLY A 485 25.04 -10.59 13.70
N GLN A 486 24.50 -9.36 13.61
CA GLN A 486 23.32 -8.91 14.34
C GLN A 486 22.09 -8.90 13.42
N GLN A 487 20.89 -9.01 13.99
CA GLN A 487 19.67 -8.92 13.19
C GLN A 487 19.65 -7.62 12.37
N VAL A 488 19.20 -7.70 11.12
CA VAL A 488 18.96 -6.51 10.27
C VAL A 488 17.91 -5.60 10.93
N TYR A 489 16.81 -6.18 11.40
CA TYR A 489 15.85 -5.47 12.26
C TYR A 489 16.22 -5.71 13.73
N ARG A 490 17.21 -4.98 14.21
CA ARG A 490 17.79 -5.16 15.54
C ARG A 490 16.74 -5.10 16.63
N ASP A 491 16.72 -6.12 17.49
CA ASP A 491 15.77 -6.30 18.61
C ASP A 491 14.31 -6.54 18.18
N PHE A 492 14.03 -6.74 16.89
CA PHE A 492 12.70 -7.18 16.46
C PHE A 492 12.46 -8.60 16.99
N ALA A 493 11.40 -8.76 17.77
CA ALA A 493 11.06 -10.03 18.41
C ALA A 493 9.59 -10.37 18.10
N PRO A 494 9.32 -11.15 17.04
CA PRO A 494 7.97 -11.65 16.81
C PRO A 494 7.57 -12.66 17.90
N PRO A 495 6.28 -12.80 18.19
CA PRO A 495 5.78 -13.85 19.08
C PRO A 495 6.23 -15.24 18.64
N THR A 496 6.33 -16.16 19.60
CA THR A 496 6.71 -17.56 19.37
C THR A 496 5.86 -18.52 20.21
N GLY A 497 5.87 -19.79 19.86
CA GLY A 497 5.22 -20.85 20.65
C GLY A 497 3.71 -20.64 20.79
N ILE A 498 3.22 -20.65 22.03
CA ILE A 498 1.79 -20.52 22.33
C ILE A 498 1.20 -19.14 22.02
N ASP A 499 2.03 -18.14 21.80
CA ASP A 499 1.61 -16.80 21.40
C ASP A 499 1.33 -16.70 19.89
N LEU A 500 1.63 -17.74 19.13
CA LEU A 500 1.28 -17.85 17.72
C LEU A 500 -0.08 -18.54 17.52
N TYR A 501 -0.73 -18.20 16.43
CA TYR A 501 -1.97 -18.82 16.02
C TYR A 501 -1.75 -20.30 15.67
N THR A 502 -2.56 -21.18 16.24
CA THR A 502 -2.36 -22.64 16.15
C THR A 502 -2.28 -23.16 14.72
N ASN A 503 -3.08 -22.60 13.81
CA ASN A 503 -3.12 -23.03 12.41
C ASN A 503 -1.83 -22.72 11.64
N ASN A 504 -1.01 -21.80 12.11
CA ASN A 504 0.26 -21.47 11.52
C ASN A 504 1.38 -22.47 11.87
N LEU A 505 1.07 -23.47 12.68
CA LEU A 505 1.98 -24.57 13.03
C LEU A 505 3.35 -24.08 13.57
N GLY A 506 3.33 -22.98 14.34
CA GLY A 506 4.53 -22.38 14.92
C GLY A 506 5.41 -21.59 13.95
N LYS A 507 4.93 -21.33 12.72
CA LYS A 507 5.66 -20.59 11.69
C LYS A 507 5.17 -19.15 11.59
N TRP A 508 6.04 -18.26 11.11
CA TRP A 508 5.68 -16.88 10.80
C TRP A 508 5.00 -16.77 9.42
N ILE A 509 4.30 -15.64 9.20
CA ILE A 509 3.47 -15.42 8.01
C ILE A 509 4.29 -14.73 6.92
N TYR A 510 4.10 -15.17 5.68
CA TYR A 510 4.75 -14.60 4.50
C TYR A 510 3.79 -14.14 3.40
N ARG A 511 2.50 -14.48 3.48
CA ARG A 511 1.48 -14.07 2.49
C ARG A 511 0.10 -13.99 3.10
N VAL A 512 -0.83 -13.42 2.37
CA VAL A 512 -2.26 -13.42 2.67
C VAL A 512 -2.98 -14.40 1.75
N ARG A 513 -4.07 -14.98 2.22
CA ARG A 513 -4.93 -15.84 1.40
C ARG A 513 -5.57 -15.03 0.26
N PRO A 514 -5.85 -15.66 -0.90
CA PRO A 514 -6.77 -15.10 -1.88
C PRO A 514 -8.09 -14.65 -1.23
N ARG A 515 -8.73 -13.67 -1.82
CA ARG A 515 -9.96 -13.10 -1.25
C ARG A 515 -11.05 -14.16 -1.10
N TYR A 516 -11.69 -14.25 0.08
CA TYR A 516 -12.63 -15.34 0.36
C TYR A 516 -13.86 -15.30 -0.53
N ASN A 517 -14.58 -14.17 -0.59
CA ASN A 517 -15.88 -14.08 -1.26
C ASN A 517 -15.83 -14.22 -2.79
N SER A 518 -14.67 -14.05 -3.42
CA SER A 518 -14.53 -14.33 -4.85
C SER A 518 -13.89 -15.69 -5.11
N GLU A 519 -12.77 -16.01 -4.44
CA GLU A 519 -11.93 -17.12 -4.83
C GLU A 519 -12.39 -18.45 -4.18
N TYR A 520 -12.60 -18.46 -2.87
CA TYR A 520 -12.98 -19.69 -2.16
C TYR A 520 -14.40 -20.18 -2.47
N LEU A 521 -15.24 -19.32 -3.05
CA LEU A 521 -16.60 -19.66 -3.46
C LEU A 521 -16.69 -20.13 -4.92
N TYR A 522 -15.81 -19.62 -5.79
CA TYR A 522 -15.96 -19.81 -7.24
C TYR A 522 -14.73 -20.42 -7.91
N ASN A 523 -13.51 -20.16 -7.43
CA ASN A 523 -12.26 -20.56 -8.07
C ASN A 523 -11.58 -21.75 -7.36
N VAL A 524 -12.38 -22.69 -6.91
CA VAL A 524 -11.99 -23.78 -5.98
C VAL A 524 -10.89 -24.67 -6.55
N ASP A 525 -10.98 -25.06 -7.83
CA ASP A 525 -10.01 -25.97 -8.45
C ASP A 525 -8.61 -25.33 -8.49
N GLU A 526 -8.54 -24.06 -8.83
CA GLU A 526 -7.27 -23.32 -8.87
C GLU A 526 -6.69 -23.11 -7.47
N LEU A 527 -7.54 -22.82 -6.48
CA LEU A 527 -7.11 -22.75 -5.09
C LEU A 527 -6.60 -24.10 -4.56
N ASN A 528 -7.18 -25.22 -4.99
CA ASN A 528 -6.65 -26.56 -4.69
C ASN A 528 -5.26 -26.75 -5.31
N ARG A 529 -5.07 -26.33 -6.56
CA ARG A 529 -3.77 -26.38 -7.24
C ARG A 529 -2.69 -25.58 -6.46
N LEU A 530 -3.04 -24.41 -5.93
CA LEU A 530 -2.16 -23.58 -5.12
C LEU A 530 -1.94 -24.12 -3.70
N GLY A 531 -2.75 -25.09 -3.27
CA GLY A 531 -2.79 -25.57 -1.88
C GLY A 531 -3.32 -24.53 -0.90
N ALA A 532 -4.19 -23.64 -1.37
CA ALA A 532 -4.69 -22.51 -0.58
C ALA A 532 -5.71 -22.91 0.48
N PHE A 533 -6.19 -24.16 0.48
CA PHE A 533 -7.03 -24.71 1.54
C PHE A 533 -6.23 -25.22 2.75
N ALA A 534 -4.89 -25.32 2.66
CA ALA A 534 -4.08 -25.73 3.79
C ALA A 534 -4.18 -24.71 4.95
N PRO A 535 -4.33 -25.14 6.22
CA PRO A 535 -4.41 -24.23 7.35
C PRO A 535 -3.21 -23.27 7.43
N ASP A 536 -2.01 -23.78 7.17
CA ASP A 536 -0.75 -23.03 7.19
C ASP A 536 -0.38 -22.34 5.85
N TYR A 537 -1.34 -22.17 4.93
CA TYR A 537 -1.06 -21.55 3.62
C TYR A 537 -0.35 -20.20 3.73
N ILE A 538 -0.77 -19.38 4.70
CA ILE A 538 -0.25 -18.02 4.90
C ILE A 538 1.21 -18.00 5.40
N THR A 539 1.74 -19.13 5.86
CA THR A 539 3.14 -19.26 6.30
C THR A 539 4.10 -19.63 5.16
N LYS A 540 3.58 -19.90 3.97
CA LYS A 540 4.41 -20.19 2.79
C LYS A 540 5.01 -18.91 2.27
N GLU A 541 6.33 -18.89 2.09
CA GLU A 541 7.03 -17.73 1.55
C GLU A 541 6.58 -17.36 0.14
N CYS A 542 6.52 -16.04 -0.12
CA CYS A 542 6.40 -15.51 -1.47
C CYS A 542 7.67 -15.79 -2.28
N TRP A 543 7.55 -15.80 -3.60
CA TRP A 543 8.71 -16.04 -4.47
C TRP A 543 9.84 -15.02 -4.21
N PHE A 544 9.52 -13.74 -4.02
CA PHE A 544 10.54 -12.70 -3.83
C PHE A 544 11.38 -12.88 -2.55
N SER A 545 10.82 -13.48 -1.50
CA SER A 545 11.52 -13.66 -0.22
C SER A 545 12.44 -14.88 -0.20
N LYS A 546 12.14 -15.90 -1.00
CA LYS A 546 12.98 -17.09 -1.14
C LYS A 546 14.33 -16.74 -1.76
N PRO A 547 15.36 -17.57 -1.52
CA PRO A 547 16.64 -17.49 -2.24
C PRO A 547 16.52 -17.67 -3.74
#